data_396bfc7657d24d853c9ba1e01ff53ec1
#
_entry.id   396bfc7657d24d853c9ba1e01ff53ec1
#
_cell.length_a   1.000
_cell.length_b   1.000
_cell.length_c   1.000
_cell.angle_alpha   90.00
_cell.angle_beta   90.00
_cell.angle_gamma   90.00
#
_symmetry.space_group_name_H-M   'P 1'
#
loop_
_entity.id
_entity.type
_entity.pdbx_description
1 polymer ?
#
loop_
_entity_poly.entity_id
_entity_poly.type
_entity_poly.pdbx_seq_one_letter_code
_entity_poly.pdbx_strand_id
1 'polypeptide(L)'
;PASIAPKRRAFDVGADEFVFDCTFDVPTSHDGGQRVQQGRCTMPNGETVSFRVNDENGGTVEGLHVFAGQRSDPFFLDGPMAAKTLATRQLAFKPVGSDRLYGKNVLGIVLRIEWATLLKGGPMFAVVGETLTSGKRPIRLERVGRPEIKNITLGAKIFDPVNRDLEIRDMYNNEDAFHLSEDYIGAYRARLNANLAFYDGLDGKTDWPLDEQGNHPLTELLLADHLIVDCSKPFDEMSYFEIERAVLDGRTHATCGGRWLNEDVVDSILTLYVNAGNGPRIRDGVDGPITWSSKSFPYMAPPNRAS
;
A
#
# COMPACT_ATOMS: atom_id res chain seq x y z
N PRO A 1 2.27 -15.95 6.62
CA PRO A 1 1.82 -16.58 5.38
C PRO A 1 0.38 -16.19 5.05
N ALA A 2 0.01 -16.27 3.77
CA ALA A 2 -1.35 -16.02 3.30
C ALA A 2 -1.80 -17.15 2.37
N SER A 3 -3.12 -17.28 2.21
CA SER A 3 -3.74 -18.19 1.24
C SER A 3 -5.03 -17.60 0.68
N ILE A 4 -5.39 -18.04 -0.50
CA ILE A 4 -6.61 -17.57 -1.17
C ILE A 4 -7.82 -18.36 -0.62
N ALA A 5 -8.89 -17.64 -0.26
CA ALA A 5 -10.20 -18.18 0.10
C ALA A 5 -11.24 -17.87 -1.00
N PRO A 6 -11.29 -18.63 -2.11
CA PRO A 6 -12.03 -18.24 -3.31
C PRO A 6 -13.54 -18.09 -3.08
N LYS A 7 -14.12 -18.96 -2.25
CA LYS A 7 -15.57 -18.91 -1.93
C LYS A 7 -15.99 -17.64 -1.19
N ARG A 8 -15.08 -17.06 -0.41
CA ARG A 8 -15.32 -15.82 0.33
C ARG A 8 -14.79 -14.58 -0.39
N ARG A 9 -14.10 -14.78 -1.53
CA ARG A 9 -13.37 -13.71 -2.23
C ARG A 9 -12.49 -12.90 -1.28
N ALA A 10 -11.68 -13.60 -0.48
CA ALA A 10 -10.85 -13.03 0.57
C ALA A 10 -9.49 -13.74 0.64
N PHE A 11 -8.60 -13.19 1.43
CA PHE A 11 -7.35 -13.84 1.81
C PHE A 11 -7.40 -14.28 3.27
N ASP A 12 -6.96 -15.50 3.54
CA ASP A 12 -6.71 -15.97 4.90
C ASP A 12 -5.25 -15.74 5.24
N VAL A 13 -4.99 -15.21 6.41
CA VAL A 13 -3.64 -15.08 6.97
C VAL A 13 -3.42 -16.15 8.02
N GLY A 14 -2.21 -16.75 8.02
CA GLY A 14 -1.80 -17.72 9.02
C GLY A 14 -1.40 -17.05 10.33
N ALA A 15 -1.28 -17.87 11.37
CA ALA A 15 -0.90 -17.39 12.70
C ALA A 15 0.57 -16.96 12.82
N ASP A 16 1.43 -17.40 11.90
CA ASP A 16 2.85 -17.04 11.91
C ASP A 16 3.05 -15.64 11.34
N GLU A 17 3.48 -14.73 12.19
CA GLU A 17 3.80 -13.36 11.84
C GLU A 17 5.33 -13.15 11.86
N PHE A 18 5.85 -12.47 10.84
CA PHE A 18 7.26 -12.11 10.71
C PHE A 18 7.39 -10.59 10.85
N VAL A 19 7.83 -10.13 12.02
CA VAL A 19 7.99 -8.71 12.31
C VAL A 19 9.45 -8.28 12.04
N PHE A 20 9.61 -7.23 11.23
CA PHE A 20 10.86 -6.50 11.05
C PHE A 20 10.70 -5.14 11.72
N ASP A 21 11.27 -4.98 12.90
CA ASP A 21 11.12 -3.77 13.71
C ASP A 21 12.27 -2.79 13.47
N CYS A 22 11.98 -1.66 12.82
CA CYS A 22 12.94 -0.63 12.52
C CYS A 22 12.81 0.55 13.49
N THR A 23 13.85 0.84 14.24
CA THR A 23 13.94 1.95 15.21
C THR A 23 15.03 2.94 14.83
N PHE A 24 14.87 4.20 15.23
CA PHE A 24 15.78 5.28 14.90
C PHE A 24 16.18 6.05 16.16
N ASP A 25 17.48 6.28 16.31
CA ASP A 25 18.02 7.09 17.40
C ASP A 25 17.73 8.59 17.15
N VAL A 26 17.85 9.40 18.20
CA VAL A 26 17.78 10.85 18.06
C VAL A 26 18.98 11.32 17.23
N PRO A 27 18.79 12.19 16.22
CA PRO A 27 19.91 12.71 15.43
C PRO A 27 20.93 13.46 16.30
N THR A 28 22.20 13.11 16.17
CA THR A 28 23.30 13.76 16.86
C THR A 28 24.08 14.70 15.92
N SER A 29 24.63 15.81 16.45
CA SER A 29 25.49 16.68 15.69
C SER A 29 26.96 16.20 15.84
N HIS A 30 27.67 16.12 14.73
CA HIS A 30 29.12 15.87 14.69
C HIS A 30 29.88 17.16 14.37
N ASP A 31 31.19 17.12 14.55
CA ASP A 31 32.11 18.22 14.18
C ASP A 31 31.86 18.65 12.73
N GLY A 32 31.68 19.94 12.51
CA GLY A 32 31.27 20.47 11.19
C GLY A 32 29.77 20.69 10.99
N GLY A 33 28.91 20.46 12.01
CA GLY A 33 27.47 20.75 11.99
C GLY A 33 26.63 19.73 11.22
N GLN A 34 27.21 18.64 10.71
CA GLN A 34 26.47 17.59 10.04
C GLN A 34 25.68 16.77 11.06
N ARG A 35 24.39 16.64 10.85
CA ARG A 35 23.53 15.77 11.67
C ARG A 35 23.63 14.32 11.18
N VAL A 36 23.86 13.40 12.11
CA VAL A 36 23.92 11.96 11.85
C VAL A 36 22.85 11.26 12.67
N GLN A 37 22.15 10.34 12.05
CA GLN A 37 21.16 9.50 12.71
C GLN A 37 21.48 8.04 12.45
N GLN A 38 21.45 7.23 13.50
CA GLN A 38 21.57 5.77 13.42
C GLN A 38 20.18 5.16 13.45
N GLY A 39 20.05 4.01 12.79
CA GLY A 39 18.88 3.17 12.84
C GLY A 39 19.26 1.72 13.08
N ARG A 40 18.31 0.94 13.55
CA ARG A 40 18.42 -0.51 13.75
C ARG A 40 17.16 -1.17 13.21
N CYS A 41 17.31 -2.33 12.58
CA CYS A 41 16.19 -3.18 12.22
C CYS A 41 16.40 -4.56 12.84
N THR A 42 15.45 -5.01 13.64
CA THR A 42 15.45 -6.32 14.29
C THR A 42 14.62 -7.29 13.46
N MET A 43 15.21 -8.43 13.16
CA MET A 43 14.58 -9.53 12.40
C MET A 43 13.70 -10.40 13.32
N PRO A 44 12.81 -11.24 12.75
CA PRO A 44 11.97 -12.17 13.52
C PRO A 44 12.75 -13.17 14.39
N ASN A 45 14.00 -13.48 14.03
CA ASN A 45 14.89 -14.35 14.81
C ASN A 45 15.61 -13.64 15.96
N GLY A 46 15.37 -12.32 16.14
CA GLY A 46 16.03 -11.48 17.13
C GLY A 46 17.38 -10.88 16.70
N GLU A 47 17.88 -11.25 15.54
CA GLU A 47 19.10 -10.64 14.98
C GLU A 47 18.83 -9.18 14.59
N THR A 48 19.82 -8.31 14.80
CA THR A 48 19.66 -6.87 14.56
C THR A 48 20.74 -6.37 13.62
N VAL A 49 20.34 -5.64 12.59
CA VAL A 49 21.21 -4.88 11.71
C VAL A 49 21.20 -3.40 12.08
N SER A 50 22.37 -2.80 12.24
CA SER A 50 22.52 -1.36 12.43
C SER A 50 22.91 -0.70 11.12
N PHE A 51 22.39 0.51 10.89
CA PHE A 51 22.66 1.29 9.69
C PHE A 51 22.69 2.79 10.00
N ARG A 52 23.36 3.55 9.15
CA ARG A 52 23.33 5.01 9.19
C ARG A 52 22.28 5.53 8.19
N VAL A 53 21.44 6.46 8.63
CA VAL A 53 20.44 7.10 7.76
C VAL A 53 21.15 7.89 6.65
N ASN A 54 20.67 7.78 5.42
CA ASN A 54 21.26 8.32 4.18
C ASN A 54 22.60 7.69 3.77
N ASP A 55 22.99 6.55 4.31
CA ASP A 55 24.10 5.77 3.79
C ASP A 55 23.60 4.86 2.64
N GLU A 56 24.09 5.08 1.43
CA GLU A 56 23.68 4.32 0.24
C GLU A 56 23.97 2.80 0.37
N ASN A 57 24.98 2.43 1.16
CA ASN A 57 25.30 1.03 1.41
C ASN A 57 24.35 0.39 2.42
N GLY A 58 23.66 1.20 3.24
CA GLY A 58 22.78 0.69 4.29
C GLY A 58 23.48 -0.19 5.33
N GLY A 59 22.71 -1.13 5.91
CA GLY A 59 23.23 -2.16 6.82
C GLY A 59 22.84 -3.55 6.32
N THR A 60 23.69 -4.55 6.53
CA THR A 60 23.48 -5.91 6.05
C THR A 60 23.80 -6.94 7.13
N VAL A 61 22.92 -7.94 7.26
CA VAL A 61 23.14 -9.22 7.95
C VAL A 61 22.65 -10.34 7.04
N GLU A 62 22.86 -11.58 7.42
CA GLU A 62 22.36 -12.72 6.64
C GLU A 62 20.82 -12.62 6.48
N GLY A 63 20.35 -12.69 5.24
CA GLY A 63 18.92 -12.62 4.89
C GLY A 63 18.27 -11.25 4.90
N LEU A 64 18.97 -10.16 5.33
CA LEU A 64 18.40 -8.82 5.38
C LEU A 64 19.40 -7.73 4.98
N HIS A 65 18.98 -6.87 4.06
CA HIS A 65 19.69 -5.63 3.72
C HIS A 65 18.74 -4.45 3.93
N VAL A 66 19.14 -3.46 4.72
CA VAL A 66 18.32 -2.30 5.13
C VAL A 66 18.95 -1.00 4.65
N PHE A 67 18.13 -0.16 4.06
CA PHE A 67 18.43 1.25 3.81
C PHE A 67 17.34 2.11 4.46
N ALA A 68 17.72 3.25 5.01
CA ALA A 68 16.78 4.31 5.35
C ALA A 68 17.38 5.68 5.03
N GLY A 69 16.57 6.55 4.43
CA GLY A 69 17.05 7.87 4.06
C GLY A 69 16.09 8.63 3.15
N GLN A 70 16.53 9.81 2.74
CA GLN A 70 15.78 10.64 1.81
C GLN A 70 15.86 10.08 0.39
N ARG A 71 14.72 10.02 -0.29
CA ARG A 71 14.58 9.53 -1.66
C ARG A 71 13.62 10.42 -2.45
N SER A 72 13.71 10.40 -3.79
CA SER A 72 12.66 10.94 -4.64
C SER A 72 11.35 10.23 -4.33
N ASP A 73 10.26 10.98 -4.23
CA ASP A 73 8.94 10.39 -4.03
C ASP A 73 8.59 9.52 -5.25
N PRO A 74 8.38 8.21 -5.10
CA PRO A 74 8.01 7.33 -6.20
C PRO A 74 6.51 7.36 -6.50
N PHE A 75 5.69 8.02 -5.66
CA PHE A 75 4.26 8.10 -5.85
C PHE A 75 3.89 9.31 -6.73
N PHE A 76 2.91 9.13 -7.60
CA PHE A 76 2.45 10.15 -8.53
C PHE A 76 0.96 10.03 -8.77
N LEU A 77 0.27 11.15 -8.92
CA LEU A 77 -1.16 11.24 -9.26
C LEU A 77 -1.57 12.68 -9.55
N ASP A 78 -2.68 12.85 -10.28
CA ASP A 78 -3.41 14.13 -10.32
C ASP A 78 -4.35 14.27 -9.12
N GLY A 79 -3.82 14.58 -7.96
CA GLY A 79 -4.58 14.74 -6.72
C GLY A 79 -5.71 15.78 -6.81
N PRO A 80 -5.53 16.96 -7.43
CA PRO A 80 -6.62 17.93 -7.68
C PRO A 80 -7.78 17.35 -8.46
N MET A 81 -7.53 16.57 -9.52
CA MET A 81 -8.61 15.98 -10.31
C MET A 81 -9.24 14.78 -9.61
N ALA A 82 -8.47 14.00 -8.86
CA ALA A 82 -9.03 12.99 -7.96
C ALA A 82 -10.01 13.61 -6.95
N ALA A 83 -9.61 14.68 -6.25
CA ALA A 83 -10.50 15.42 -5.34
C ALA A 83 -11.74 15.99 -6.05
N LYS A 84 -11.56 16.50 -7.27
CA LYS A 84 -12.68 17.03 -8.08
C LYS A 84 -13.63 15.90 -8.49
N THR A 85 -13.13 14.73 -8.88
CA THR A 85 -13.94 13.54 -9.20
C THR A 85 -14.85 13.18 -8.02
N LEU A 86 -14.30 13.12 -6.81
CA LEU A 86 -15.09 12.88 -5.60
C LEU A 86 -16.15 13.95 -5.36
N ALA A 87 -15.77 15.22 -5.48
CA ALA A 87 -16.67 16.36 -5.21
C ALA A 87 -17.83 16.48 -6.22
N THR A 88 -17.54 16.20 -7.49
CA THR A 88 -18.53 16.33 -8.59
C THR A 88 -19.28 15.04 -8.88
N ARG A 89 -18.82 13.91 -8.35
CA ARG A 89 -19.34 12.56 -8.65
C ARG A 89 -19.28 12.22 -10.15
N GLN A 90 -18.25 12.69 -10.82
CA GLN A 90 -18.00 12.47 -12.24
C GLN A 90 -16.49 12.38 -12.48
N LEU A 91 -16.05 11.53 -13.39
CA LEU A 91 -14.65 11.46 -13.78
C LEU A 91 -14.18 12.82 -14.31
N ALA A 92 -13.30 13.48 -13.55
CA ALA A 92 -12.82 14.84 -13.86
C ALA A 92 -11.43 14.85 -14.48
N PHE A 93 -10.83 13.69 -14.71
CA PHE A 93 -9.48 13.54 -15.21
C PHE A 93 -9.33 14.07 -16.65
N LYS A 94 -8.11 14.48 -16.98
CA LYS A 94 -7.74 15.04 -18.27
C LYS A 94 -6.65 14.17 -18.90
N PRO A 95 -6.48 14.23 -20.25
CA PRO A 95 -5.41 13.50 -20.92
C PRO A 95 -3.99 13.86 -20.43
N VAL A 96 -3.80 15.07 -19.89
CA VAL A 96 -2.56 15.52 -19.24
C VAL A 96 -2.92 16.02 -17.86
N GLY A 97 -2.44 15.33 -16.86
CA GLY A 97 -2.64 15.63 -15.42
C GLY A 97 -1.57 16.57 -14.86
N SER A 98 -1.72 16.89 -13.59
CA SER A 98 -0.78 17.72 -12.84
C SER A 98 -0.42 17.03 -11.51
N ASP A 99 0.80 16.56 -11.42
CA ASP A 99 1.32 15.92 -10.21
C ASP A 99 1.87 16.98 -9.23
N ARG A 100 1.25 17.08 -8.04
CA ARG A 100 1.73 17.94 -6.95
C ARG A 100 2.91 17.35 -6.17
N LEU A 101 3.18 16.05 -6.33
CA LEU A 101 4.30 15.36 -5.70
C LEU A 101 5.57 15.47 -6.57
N TYR A 102 5.42 16.00 -7.78
CA TYR A 102 6.53 16.19 -8.71
C TYR A 102 7.71 16.92 -8.06
N GLY A 103 8.88 16.27 -8.06
CA GLY A 103 10.10 16.81 -7.46
C GLY A 103 10.15 16.79 -5.93
N LYS A 104 9.17 16.20 -5.25
CA LYS A 104 9.19 16.03 -3.80
C LYS A 104 10.13 14.90 -3.39
N ASN A 105 10.58 14.96 -2.15
CA ASN A 105 11.36 13.93 -1.51
C ASN A 105 10.57 13.35 -0.33
N VAL A 106 10.78 12.05 -0.10
CA VAL A 106 10.22 11.31 1.03
C VAL A 106 11.34 10.71 1.88
N LEU A 107 11.03 10.34 3.11
CA LEU A 107 11.87 9.46 3.91
C LEU A 107 11.44 8.02 3.64
N GLY A 108 12.34 7.22 3.07
CA GLY A 108 12.08 5.82 2.76
C GLY A 108 12.83 4.90 3.71
N ILE A 109 12.19 3.80 4.06
CA ILE A 109 12.81 2.63 4.68
C ILE A 109 12.68 1.50 3.66
N VAL A 110 13.81 0.88 3.29
CA VAL A 110 13.85 -0.19 2.29
C VAL A 110 14.43 -1.43 2.95
N LEU A 111 13.69 -2.50 2.92
CA LEU A 111 14.10 -3.83 3.39
C LEU A 111 14.20 -4.76 2.18
N ARG A 112 15.39 -5.27 1.90
CA ARG A 112 15.59 -6.39 0.98
C ARG A 112 15.71 -7.65 1.82
N ILE A 113 14.70 -8.50 1.74
CA ILE A 113 14.57 -9.70 2.55
C ILE A 113 14.79 -10.92 1.64
N GLU A 114 15.65 -11.84 2.04
CA GLU A 114 15.79 -13.13 1.36
C GLU A 114 14.57 -14.00 1.70
N TRP A 115 13.75 -14.27 0.69
CA TRP A 115 12.46 -14.93 0.85
C TRP A 115 12.56 -16.32 1.49
N ALA A 116 13.70 -17.03 1.31
CA ALA A 116 13.94 -18.32 1.95
C ALA A 116 13.81 -18.28 3.49
N THR A 117 14.04 -17.10 4.11
CA THR A 117 13.87 -16.90 5.55
C THR A 117 12.40 -16.87 5.98
N LEU A 118 11.48 -16.62 5.04
CA LEU A 118 10.04 -16.45 5.29
C LEU A 118 9.19 -17.68 4.94
N LEU A 119 9.76 -18.69 4.27
CA LEU A 119 9.02 -19.78 3.61
C LEU A 119 8.37 -20.81 4.54
N LYS A 120 8.47 -20.69 5.84
CA LYS A 120 7.92 -21.70 6.77
C LYS A 120 6.41 -21.94 6.64
N GLY A 121 5.66 -21.00 6.03
CA GLY A 121 4.21 -21.09 5.85
C GLY A 121 3.71 -21.16 4.42
N GLY A 122 4.60 -21.31 3.43
CA GLY A 122 4.25 -21.30 2.01
C GLY A 122 4.78 -20.07 1.27
N PRO A 123 4.59 -19.98 -0.06
CA PRO A 123 5.21 -18.94 -0.88
C PRO A 123 4.42 -17.62 -0.88
N MET A 124 3.18 -17.62 -0.38
CA MET A 124 2.32 -16.43 -0.41
C MET A 124 2.33 -15.70 0.93
N PHE A 125 2.47 -14.38 0.90
CA PHE A 125 2.52 -13.49 2.05
C PHE A 125 1.50 -12.38 1.95
N ALA A 126 0.95 -11.98 3.10
CA ALA A 126 0.29 -10.70 3.30
C ALA A 126 1.30 -9.75 3.97
N VAL A 127 1.50 -8.58 3.38
CA VAL A 127 2.50 -7.59 3.83
C VAL A 127 1.79 -6.32 4.26
N VAL A 128 2.18 -5.79 5.43
CA VAL A 128 1.69 -4.53 5.96
C VAL A 128 2.85 -3.76 6.58
N GLY A 129 2.91 -2.46 6.35
CA GLY A 129 3.78 -1.52 7.05
C GLY A 129 3.00 -0.82 8.17
N GLU A 130 3.61 -0.67 9.34
CA GLU A 130 3.01 0.01 10.48
C GLU A 130 3.97 1.04 11.07
N THR A 131 3.40 2.12 11.59
CA THR A 131 4.12 3.11 12.39
C THR A 131 3.60 3.11 13.81
N LEU A 132 4.51 2.87 14.77
CA LEU A 132 4.21 2.78 16.19
C LEU A 132 4.91 3.91 16.96
N THR A 133 4.29 4.39 18.03
CA THR A 133 4.99 5.26 18.99
C THR A 133 6.02 4.44 19.76
N SER A 134 7.13 5.07 20.14
CA SER A 134 8.08 4.46 21.09
C SER A 134 7.51 4.51 22.51
N GLY A 135 7.85 3.51 23.35
CA GLY A 135 7.52 3.49 24.77
C GLY A 135 6.99 2.14 25.27
N LYS A 136 6.61 2.11 26.56
CA LYS A 136 6.13 0.88 27.22
C LYS A 136 4.78 0.38 26.69
N ARG A 137 4.00 1.25 26.08
CA ARG A 137 2.72 0.92 25.45
C ARG A 137 2.70 1.60 24.08
N PRO A 138 3.23 0.95 23.05
CA PRO A 138 3.21 1.51 21.70
C PRO A 138 1.78 1.68 21.23
N ILE A 139 1.51 2.82 20.60
CA ILE A 139 0.23 3.12 19.94
C ILE A 139 0.50 3.03 18.44
N ARG A 140 -0.33 2.29 17.72
CA ARG A 140 -0.31 2.24 16.26
C ARG A 140 -0.85 3.57 15.72
N LEU A 141 -0.02 4.29 14.99
CA LEU A 141 -0.37 5.61 14.41
C LEU A 141 -0.90 5.46 13.00
N GLU A 142 -0.31 4.56 12.25
CA GLU A 142 -0.57 4.39 10.82
C GLU A 142 -0.30 2.94 10.44
N ARG A 143 -1.09 2.42 9.49
CA ARG A 143 -0.80 1.16 8.79
C ARG A 143 -1.11 1.29 7.32
N VAL A 144 -0.42 0.54 6.48
CA VAL A 144 -0.65 0.50 5.05
C VAL A 144 -0.25 -0.87 4.49
N GLY A 145 -1.14 -1.48 3.75
CA GLY A 145 -0.86 -2.66 2.94
C GLY A 145 -0.80 -2.29 1.47
N ARG A 146 -1.94 -1.95 0.89
CA ARG A 146 -2.05 -1.52 -0.51
C ARG A 146 -2.02 0.00 -0.63
N PRO A 147 -1.41 0.55 -1.70
CA PRO A 147 -1.51 1.98 -1.99
C PRO A 147 -2.96 2.44 -2.03
N GLU A 148 -3.25 3.57 -1.41
CA GLU A 148 -4.51 4.33 -1.48
C GLU A 148 -5.80 3.64 -1.00
N ILE A 149 -5.80 2.35 -0.62
CA ILE A 149 -7.03 1.68 -0.14
C ILE A 149 -7.65 2.46 1.02
N LYS A 150 -6.86 2.78 2.02
CA LYS A 150 -7.31 3.52 3.19
C LYS A 150 -7.77 4.95 2.85
N ASN A 151 -7.06 5.64 1.96
CA ASN A 151 -7.34 7.04 1.64
C ASN A 151 -8.47 7.19 0.62
N ILE A 152 -8.45 6.41 -0.45
CA ILE A 152 -9.42 6.51 -1.55
C ILE A 152 -10.69 5.70 -1.22
N THR A 153 -10.54 4.47 -0.72
CA THR A 153 -11.68 3.56 -0.62
C THR A 153 -12.36 3.61 0.74
N LEU A 154 -11.60 3.63 1.85
CA LEU A 154 -12.18 3.66 3.19
C LEU A 154 -12.46 5.09 3.66
N GLY A 155 -11.53 6.02 3.45
CA GLY A 155 -11.57 7.39 3.97
C GLY A 155 -12.19 8.43 3.03
N ALA A 156 -12.75 8.04 1.89
CA ALA A 156 -13.33 9.00 0.95
C ALA A 156 -14.57 9.67 1.52
N LYS A 157 -14.56 11.02 1.57
CA LYS A 157 -15.66 11.86 2.08
C LYS A 157 -16.84 11.95 1.08
N ILE A 158 -17.39 10.83 0.67
CA ILE A 158 -18.41 10.82 -0.37
C ILE A 158 -19.83 11.00 0.23
N PHE A 159 -20.04 10.48 1.42
CA PHE A 159 -21.37 10.34 2.00
C PHE A 159 -21.58 11.09 3.33
N ASP A 160 -20.52 11.58 3.96
CA ASP A 160 -20.62 12.22 5.27
C ASP A 160 -19.88 13.57 5.30
N PRO A 161 -20.62 14.69 5.36
CA PRO A 161 -20.03 16.04 5.48
C PRO A 161 -19.42 16.30 6.87
N VAL A 162 -19.70 15.45 7.86
CA VAL A 162 -19.22 15.59 9.23
C VAL A 162 -18.08 14.61 9.45
N ASN A 163 -16.91 15.02 9.77
CA ASN A 163 -15.62 14.37 10.14
C ASN A 163 -15.55 12.85 10.45
N ARG A 164 -16.61 12.08 10.22
CA ARG A 164 -16.66 10.64 10.48
C ARG A 164 -15.69 9.82 9.62
N ASP A 165 -15.30 10.34 8.46
CA ASP A 165 -14.32 9.67 7.61
C ASP A 165 -12.94 9.62 8.25
N LEU A 166 -12.54 10.68 8.97
CA LEU A 166 -11.29 10.68 9.73
C LEU A 166 -11.39 9.71 10.92
N GLU A 167 -12.51 9.71 11.62
CA GLU A 167 -12.75 8.78 12.74
C GLU A 167 -12.63 7.30 12.31
N ILE A 168 -13.30 6.91 11.22
CA ILE A 168 -13.22 5.54 10.70
C ILE A 168 -11.80 5.20 10.27
N ARG A 169 -11.10 6.10 9.60
CA ARG A 169 -9.72 5.89 9.19
C ARG A 169 -8.78 5.75 10.40
N ASP A 170 -8.95 6.59 11.41
CA ASP A 170 -8.13 6.56 12.62
C ASP A 170 -8.41 5.29 13.43
N MET A 171 -9.67 4.86 13.54
CA MET A 171 -10.04 3.58 14.13
C MET A 171 -9.37 2.43 13.36
N TYR A 172 -9.48 2.43 12.04
CA TYR A 172 -8.89 1.42 11.18
C TYR A 172 -7.35 1.37 11.28
N ASN A 173 -6.69 2.52 11.44
CA ASN A 173 -5.24 2.58 11.67
C ASN A 173 -4.80 1.97 13.02
N ASN A 174 -5.68 1.99 14.02
CA ASN A 174 -5.40 1.41 15.33
C ASN A 174 -5.64 -0.11 15.39
N GLU A 175 -6.35 -0.67 14.39
CA GLU A 175 -6.61 -2.11 14.33
C GLU A 175 -5.33 -2.91 14.04
N ASP A 176 -5.30 -4.13 14.52
CA ASP A 176 -4.33 -5.12 14.08
C ASP A 176 -4.60 -5.44 12.60
N ALA A 177 -3.55 -5.32 11.77
CA ALA A 177 -3.69 -5.51 10.32
C ALA A 177 -4.15 -6.93 9.94
N PHE A 178 -3.79 -7.92 10.73
CA PHE A 178 -4.12 -9.32 10.47
C PHE A 178 -5.36 -9.81 11.25
N HIS A 179 -5.82 -9.02 12.26
CA HIS A 179 -6.93 -9.39 13.13
C HIS A 179 -7.84 -8.18 13.40
N LEU A 180 -8.66 -7.81 12.38
CA LEU A 180 -9.65 -6.74 12.55
C LEU A 180 -10.65 -7.09 13.65
N SER A 181 -10.98 -6.12 14.52
CA SER A 181 -11.95 -6.27 15.59
C SER A 181 -13.34 -6.62 15.07
N GLU A 182 -13.98 -7.63 15.66
CA GLU A 182 -15.36 -8.00 15.34
C GLU A 182 -16.34 -6.85 15.63
N ASP A 183 -16.03 -5.96 16.57
CA ASP A 183 -16.87 -4.82 16.93
C ASP A 183 -16.97 -3.77 15.80
N TYR A 184 -15.93 -3.62 14.99
CA TYR A 184 -15.83 -2.54 13.98
C TYR A 184 -15.81 -3.03 12.53
N ILE A 185 -15.50 -4.31 12.29
CA ILE A 185 -15.39 -4.87 10.94
C ILE A 185 -16.65 -4.65 10.08
N GLY A 186 -17.83 -4.67 10.72
CA GLY A 186 -19.10 -4.36 10.04
C GLY A 186 -19.18 -2.92 9.54
N ALA A 187 -18.64 -1.95 10.29
CA ALA A 187 -18.60 -0.56 9.87
C ALA A 187 -17.62 -0.34 8.70
N TYR A 188 -16.45 -0.98 8.75
CA TYR A 188 -15.48 -0.94 7.64
C TYR A 188 -16.05 -1.56 6.38
N ARG A 189 -16.68 -2.73 6.49
CA ARG A 189 -17.35 -3.42 5.37
C ARG A 189 -18.43 -2.55 4.74
N ALA A 190 -19.31 -1.95 5.53
CA ALA A 190 -20.36 -1.07 5.05
C ALA A 190 -19.78 0.16 4.32
N ARG A 191 -18.71 0.76 4.85
CA ARG A 191 -18.04 1.89 4.22
C ARG A 191 -17.40 1.49 2.89
N LEU A 192 -16.70 0.38 2.84
CA LEU A 192 -16.08 -0.14 1.61
C LEU A 192 -17.15 -0.42 0.54
N ASN A 193 -18.22 -1.12 0.89
CA ASN A 193 -19.34 -1.38 -0.01
C ASN A 193 -19.90 -0.10 -0.64
N ALA A 194 -20.16 0.92 0.18
CA ALA A 194 -20.73 2.18 -0.28
C ALA A 194 -19.76 2.95 -1.20
N ASN A 195 -18.48 2.99 -0.83
CA ASN A 195 -17.48 3.73 -1.61
C ASN A 195 -17.15 3.01 -2.93
N LEU A 196 -17.03 1.68 -2.92
CA LEU A 196 -16.81 0.90 -4.13
C LEU A 196 -17.98 1.02 -5.12
N ALA A 197 -19.23 0.93 -4.62
CA ALA A 197 -20.41 1.17 -5.45
C ALA A 197 -20.49 2.60 -6.01
N PHE A 198 -19.96 3.59 -5.29
CA PHE A 198 -19.83 4.95 -5.80
C PHE A 198 -18.85 5.03 -6.96
N TYR A 199 -17.66 4.39 -6.84
CA TYR A 199 -16.67 4.38 -7.92
C TYR A 199 -17.20 3.67 -9.16
N ASP A 200 -17.86 2.52 -9.01
CA ASP A 200 -18.47 1.77 -10.09
C ASP A 200 -19.47 2.62 -10.90
N GLY A 201 -20.22 3.50 -10.24
CA GLY A 201 -21.18 4.37 -10.91
C GLY A 201 -20.60 5.63 -11.60
N LEU A 202 -19.28 5.88 -11.54
CA LEU A 202 -18.69 7.14 -12.02
C LEU A 202 -18.74 7.32 -13.55
N ASP A 203 -18.80 6.24 -14.30
CA ASP A 203 -18.94 6.27 -15.76
C ASP A 203 -20.41 6.13 -16.23
N GLY A 204 -21.36 6.06 -15.29
CA GLY A 204 -22.78 5.92 -15.53
C GLY A 204 -23.22 4.48 -15.81
N LYS A 205 -22.38 3.49 -15.53
CA LYS A 205 -22.67 2.06 -15.67
C LYS A 205 -22.52 1.36 -14.32
N THR A 206 -22.90 0.10 -14.28
CA THR A 206 -22.68 -0.81 -13.16
C THR A 206 -21.95 -2.03 -13.71
N ASP A 207 -20.63 -2.06 -13.51
CA ASP A 207 -19.76 -3.17 -13.92
C ASP A 207 -19.55 -4.18 -12.78
N TRP A 208 -19.85 -3.78 -11.55
CA TRP A 208 -19.77 -4.57 -10.34
C TRP A 208 -21.15 -4.79 -9.70
N PRO A 209 -21.98 -5.72 -10.23
CA PRO A 209 -23.26 -6.00 -9.60
C PRO A 209 -23.04 -6.48 -8.15
N LEU A 210 -23.80 -5.89 -7.22
CA LEU A 210 -23.79 -6.31 -5.83
C LEU A 210 -24.33 -7.75 -5.71
N ASP A 211 -23.84 -8.48 -4.71
CA ASP A 211 -24.36 -9.81 -4.39
C ASP A 211 -25.80 -9.73 -3.78
N GLU A 212 -26.41 -10.89 -3.51
CA GLU A 212 -27.76 -10.98 -2.94
C GLU A 212 -27.87 -10.30 -1.54
N GLN A 213 -26.75 -10.12 -0.85
CA GLN A 213 -26.65 -9.46 0.44
C GLN A 213 -26.34 -7.98 0.32
N GLY A 214 -26.16 -7.45 -0.89
CA GLY A 214 -25.83 -6.06 -1.16
C GLY A 214 -24.33 -5.74 -0.99
N ASN A 215 -23.44 -6.74 -1.01
CA ASN A 215 -22.01 -6.52 -0.91
C ASN A 215 -21.37 -6.34 -2.28
N HIS A 216 -20.42 -5.44 -2.35
CA HIS A 216 -19.58 -5.25 -3.52
C HIS A 216 -18.53 -6.38 -3.62
N PRO A 217 -18.29 -6.95 -4.82
CA PRO A 217 -17.38 -8.10 -5.00
C PRO A 217 -15.95 -7.90 -4.51
N LEU A 218 -15.46 -6.65 -4.48
CA LEU A 218 -14.11 -6.31 -4.00
C LEU A 218 -14.02 -6.15 -2.48
N THR A 219 -15.13 -6.03 -1.75
CA THR A 219 -15.10 -5.62 -0.34
C THR A 219 -14.27 -6.55 0.52
N GLU A 220 -14.48 -7.85 0.47
CA GLU A 220 -13.76 -8.80 1.32
C GLU A 220 -12.26 -8.91 0.93
N LEU A 221 -11.92 -8.71 -0.35
CA LEU A 221 -10.53 -8.71 -0.81
C LEU A 221 -9.74 -7.50 -0.30
N LEU A 222 -10.43 -6.37 -0.09
CA LEU A 222 -9.80 -5.10 0.29
C LEU A 222 -9.93 -4.80 1.79
N LEU A 223 -10.83 -5.50 2.49
CA LEU A 223 -11.23 -5.18 3.86
C LEU A 223 -10.04 -5.16 4.82
N ALA A 224 -9.13 -6.10 4.72
CA ALA A 224 -7.97 -6.20 5.61
C ALA A 224 -6.75 -5.39 5.15
N ASP A 225 -6.79 -4.79 3.97
CA ASP A 225 -5.72 -3.95 3.38
C ASP A 225 -4.32 -4.58 3.50
N HIS A 226 -4.16 -5.79 2.98
CA HIS A 226 -2.88 -6.45 2.86
C HIS A 226 -2.33 -6.31 1.44
N LEU A 227 -1.04 -6.02 1.27
CA LEU A 227 -0.35 -6.22 0.00
C LEU A 227 0.00 -7.71 -0.13
N ILE A 228 -0.63 -8.39 -1.08
CA ILE A 228 -0.43 -9.84 -1.27
C ILE A 228 0.71 -10.08 -2.26
N VAL A 229 1.63 -10.97 -1.89
CA VAL A 229 2.79 -11.35 -2.71
C VAL A 229 2.93 -12.87 -2.71
N ASP A 230 3.11 -13.48 -3.88
CA ASP A 230 3.42 -14.91 -4.06
C ASP A 230 4.83 -15.07 -4.64
N CYS A 231 5.79 -15.44 -3.81
CA CYS A 231 7.18 -15.61 -4.20
C CYS A 231 7.44 -16.84 -5.09
N SER A 232 6.45 -17.70 -5.32
CA SER A 232 6.57 -18.83 -6.28
C SER A 232 6.30 -18.41 -7.72
N LYS A 233 5.83 -17.18 -7.94
CA LYS A 233 5.48 -16.65 -9.26
C LYS A 233 6.50 -15.61 -9.73
N PRO A 234 6.65 -15.43 -11.04
CA PRO A 234 7.57 -14.45 -11.58
C PRO A 234 7.15 -13.01 -11.24
N PHE A 235 8.16 -12.16 -11.04
CA PHE A 235 7.95 -10.72 -10.92
C PHE A 235 7.46 -10.13 -12.26
N ASP A 236 6.49 -9.22 -12.17
CA ASP A 236 6.01 -8.40 -13.28
C ASP A 236 5.87 -6.95 -12.81
N GLU A 237 6.15 -5.99 -13.67
CA GLU A 237 6.08 -4.55 -13.36
C GLU A 237 4.63 -4.02 -13.33
N MET A 238 3.67 -4.80 -13.83
CA MET A 238 2.24 -4.46 -13.92
C MET A 238 1.40 -5.52 -13.19
N SER A 239 1.78 -5.83 -11.94
CA SER A 239 1.18 -6.93 -11.17
C SER A 239 0.21 -6.49 -10.06
N TYR A 240 0.03 -5.18 -9.88
CA TYR A 240 -0.86 -4.68 -8.85
C TYR A 240 -2.31 -5.12 -9.10
N PHE A 241 -2.93 -5.70 -8.08
CA PHE A 241 -4.24 -6.35 -8.16
C PHE A 241 -4.34 -7.61 -9.03
N GLU A 242 -3.24 -8.15 -9.54
CA GLU A 242 -3.31 -9.36 -10.39
C GLU A 242 -3.83 -10.56 -9.62
N ILE A 243 -3.40 -10.74 -8.35
CA ILE A 243 -3.86 -11.85 -7.50
C ILE A 243 -5.35 -11.67 -7.15
N GLU A 244 -5.77 -10.46 -6.77
CA GLU A 244 -7.15 -10.13 -6.45
C GLU A 244 -8.08 -10.38 -7.64
N ARG A 245 -7.68 -9.94 -8.83
CA ARG A 245 -8.44 -10.20 -10.06
C ARG A 245 -8.52 -11.68 -10.39
N ALA A 246 -7.44 -12.43 -10.21
CA ALA A 246 -7.45 -13.86 -10.42
C ALA A 246 -8.44 -14.57 -9.48
N VAL A 247 -8.55 -14.12 -8.23
CA VAL A 247 -9.56 -14.63 -7.27
C VAL A 247 -10.98 -14.34 -7.75
N LEU A 248 -11.24 -13.12 -8.24
CA LEU A 248 -12.56 -12.72 -8.75
C LEU A 248 -12.96 -13.52 -10.01
N ASP A 249 -12.01 -13.74 -10.91
CA ASP A 249 -12.19 -14.46 -12.16
C ASP A 249 -12.22 -15.99 -11.97
N GLY A 250 -11.92 -16.50 -10.77
CA GLY A 250 -11.81 -17.93 -10.50
C GLY A 250 -10.65 -18.62 -11.22
N ARG A 251 -9.61 -17.89 -11.56
CA ARG A 251 -8.38 -18.37 -12.25
C ARG A 251 -7.17 -18.39 -11.32
N THR A 252 -6.13 -19.08 -11.74
CA THR A 252 -4.83 -19.00 -11.09
C THR A 252 -4.12 -17.73 -11.51
N HIS A 253 -3.52 -17.00 -10.55
CA HIS A 253 -2.68 -15.84 -10.84
C HIS A 253 -1.37 -16.24 -11.52
N ALA A 254 -0.87 -15.38 -12.39
CA ALA A 254 0.30 -15.65 -13.23
C ALA A 254 1.58 -14.99 -12.71
N THR A 255 1.46 -13.87 -11.98
CA THR A 255 2.59 -13.09 -11.48
C THR A 255 2.69 -13.14 -9.96
N CYS A 256 3.77 -12.60 -9.41
CA CYS A 256 3.97 -12.55 -7.95
C CYS A 256 3.00 -11.60 -7.23
N GLY A 257 2.17 -10.84 -7.92
CA GLY A 257 1.39 -9.77 -7.28
C GLY A 257 2.30 -8.67 -6.72
N GLY A 258 1.89 -8.10 -5.58
CA GLY A 258 2.62 -7.00 -4.98
C GLY A 258 2.42 -5.69 -5.75
N ARG A 259 3.41 -4.81 -5.65
CA ARG A 259 3.42 -3.52 -6.36
C ARG A 259 4.85 -3.14 -6.76
N TRP A 260 5.08 -2.83 -8.01
CA TRP A 260 6.30 -2.16 -8.45
C TRP A 260 6.24 -0.65 -8.17
N LEU A 261 7.37 -0.03 -7.78
CA LEU A 261 7.38 1.40 -7.40
C LEU A 261 7.02 2.34 -8.56
N ASN A 262 7.31 1.93 -9.80
CA ASN A 262 7.01 2.70 -10.99
C ASN A 262 5.64 2.35 -11.61
N GLU A 263 4.92 1.39 -11.06
CA GLU A 263 3.59 1.02 -11.55
C GLU A 263 2.59 2.12 -11.23
N ASP A 264 1.82 2.50 -12.24
CA ASP A 264 0.71 3.44 -12.10
C ASP A 264 -0.47 2.77 -11.40
N VAL A 265 -0.40 2.80 -10.07
CA VAL A 265 -1.40 2.15 -9.21
C VAL A 265 -2.70 2.93 -9.15
N VAL A 266 -2.67 4.25 -9.35
CA VAL A 266 -3.88 5.09 -9.34
C VAL A 266 -4.76 4.76 -10.53
N ASP A 267 -4.19 4.72 -11.73
CA ASP A 267 -4.88 4.27 -12.93
C ASP A 267 -5.40 2.82 -12.79
N SER A 268 -4.60 1.95 -12.18
CA SER A 268 -4.98 0.54 -11.94
C SER A 268 -6.17 0.44 -10.98
N ILE A 269 -6.17 1.21 -9.88
CA ILE A 269 -7.28 1.30 -8.92
C ILE A 269 -8.54 1.83 -9.60
N LEU A 270 -8.43 2.98 -10.27
CA LEU A 270 -9.56 3.63 -10.92
C LEU A 270 -10.18 2.72 -12.01
N THR A 271 -9.34 2.08 -12.83
CA THR A 271 -9.80 1.16 -13.87
C THR A 271 -10.53 -0.04 -13.26
N LEU A 272 -9.97 -0.62 -12.19
CA LEU A 272 -10.62 -1.75 -11.53
C LEU A 272 -11.94 -1.34 -10.89
N TYR A 273 -12.00 -0.19 -10.22
CA TYR A 273 -13.19 0.23 -9.47
C TYR A 273 -14.31 0.71 -10.39
N VAL A 274 -13.98 1.45 -11.46
CA VAL A 274 -14.98 2.10 -12.31
C VAL A 274 -15.56 1.15 -13.37
N ASN A 275 -14.72 0.29 -13.97
CA ASN A 275 -15.19 -0.55 -15.09
C ASN A 275 -14.74 -2.02 -14.99
N ALA A 276 -14.44 -2.49 -13.79
CA ALA A 276 -14.01 -3.87 -13.51
C ALA A 276 -12.77 -4.30 -14.32
N GLY A 277 -12.04 -3.36 -14.91
CA GLY A 277 -10.93 -3.64 -15.82
C GLY A 277 -11.36 -4.15 -17.21
N ASN A 278 -12.64 -4.11 -17.55
CA ASN A 278 -13.17 -4.59 -18.82
C ASN A 278 -13.36 -3.48 -19.86
N GLY A 279 -13.22 -2.22 -19.45
CA GLY A 279 -13.34 -1.05 -20.32
C GLY A 279 -11.97 -0.45 -20.69
N PRO A 280 -11.98 0.74 -21.28
CA PRO A 280 -10.75 1.48 -21.48
C PRO A 280 -10.11 1.82 -20.13
N ARG A 281 -8.76 1.87 -20.08
CA ARG A 281 -8.03 2.27 -18.89
C ARG A 281 -8.46 3.68 -18.46
N ILE A 282 -8.91 3.81 -17.23
CA ILE A 282 -9.18 5.11 -16.62
C ILE A 282 -7.83 5.70 -16.22
N ARG A 283 -7.51 6.88 -16.75
CA ARG A 283 -6.21 7.52 -16.55
C ARG A 283 -6.41 8.86 -15.86
N ASP A 284 -5.53 9.16 -14.92
CA ASP A 284 -5.50 10.47 -14.27
C ASP A 284 -4.63 11.49 -15.03
N GLY A 285 -3.88 11.00 -16.05
CA GLY A 285 -3.02 11.81 -16.91
C GLY A 285 -1.64 12.09 -16.34
N VAL A 286 -1.25 11.39 -15.27
CA VAL A 286 0.10 11.38 -14.68
C VAL A 286 0.63 9.96 -14.75
N ASP A 287 1.50 9.69 -15.72
CA ASP A 287 1.90 8.32 -16.08
C ASP A 287 3.22 7.85 -15.41
N GLY A 288 3.84 8.65 -14.56
CA GLY A 288 5.09 8.26 -13.89
C GLY A 288 5.70 9.32 -12.97
N PRO A 289 6.66 8.94 -12.13
CA PRO A 289 7.36 9.83 -11.22
C PRO A 289 8.38 10.69 -12.02
N ILE A 290 8.89 11.76 -11.39
CA ILE A 290 9.96 12.58 -11.97
C ILE A 290 11.24 11.78 -12.21
N THR A 291 11.57 10.88 -11.30
CA THR A 291 12.75 10.01 -11.40
C THR A 291 12.33 8.57 -11.09
N TRP A 292 12.57 7.71 -12.08
CA TRP A 292 12.16 6.31 -12.02
C TRP A 292 12.98 5.53 -11.00
N SER A 293 12.29 4.71 -10.23
CA SER A 293 12.89 3.70 -9.35
C SER A 293 13.62 2.63 -10.16
N SER A 294 14.67 2.02 -9.59
CA SER A 294 15.51 1.02 -10.24
C SER A 294 15.28 -0.38 -9.69
N LYS A 295 15.78 -1.41 -10.38
CA LYS A 295 15.79 -2.80 -9.89
C LYS A 295 17.00 -3.11 -8.99
N SER A 296 17.85 -2.12 -8.75
CA SER A 296 19.01 -2.25 -7.86
C SER A 296 18.72 -1.60 -6.50
N PHE A 297 19.17 -2.27 -5.42
CA PHE A 297 19.05 -1.72 -4.07
C PHE A 297 19.73 -0.35 -3.96
N PRO A 298 19.11 0.63 -3.30
CA PRO A 298 17.90 0.58 -2.49
C PRO A 298 16.60 0.82 -3.29
N TYR A 299 16.55 0.52 -4.54
CA TYR A 299 15.42 0.57 -5.50
C TYR A 299 14.87 1.97 -5.74
N MET A 300 14.56 2.74 -4.71
CA MET A 300 14.05 4.11 -4.80
C MET A 300 15.11 5.05 -5.39
N ALA A 301 14.69 5.94 -6.26
CA ALA A 301 15.57 6.91 -6.88
C ALA A 301 16.25 7.86 -5.86
N PRO A 302 17.47 8.32 -6.12
CA PRO A 302 18.14 9.32 -5.28
C PRO A 302 17.25 10.55 -5.05
N PRO A 303 17.47 11.30 -3.95
CA PRO A 303 16.65 12.47 -3.68
C PRO A 303 16.79 13.53 -4.76
N ASN A 304 15.69 14.20 -5.08
CA ASN A 304 15.72 15.37 -5.94
C ASN A 304 16.58 16.46 -5.30
N ARG A 305 17.37 17.15 -6.08
CA ARG A 305 18.15 18.30 -5.60
C ARG A 305 17.18 19.41 -5.19
N ALA A 306 17.48 20.08 -4.07
CA ALA A 306 16.76 21.27 -3.70
C ALA A 306 16.89 22.31 -4.84
N SER A 307 15.75 22.71 -5.40
CA SER A 307 15.68 23.80 -6.37
C SER A 307 15.85 25.14 -5.68
#